data_29faba389fb311b2c726ab9a2a862681
#
_entry.id   29faba389fb311b2c726ab9a2a862681
#
_cell.length_a   1.000
_cell.length_b   1.000
_cell.length_c   1.000
_cell.angle_alpha   90.00
_cell.angle_beta   90.00
_cell.angle_gamma   90.00
#
_symmetry.space_group_name_H-M   'P 1'
#
loop_
_entity.id
_entity.type
_entity.pdbx_description
1 polymer ?
#
loop_
_entity_poly.entity_id
_entity_poly.type
_entity_poly.pdbx_seq_one_letter_code
_entity_poly.pdbx_strand_id
1 'polypeptide(L)'
;TVPSYSVTADKATVKEGDFVTFTIVTTNVAVGTKLSYNLVGSGITPNDFTSNTLTDTFIVEDLECYSAKVVIGIKKDTDLESEETFVFAIPGTGAQASVIISSELSSLSAEDRNKLEDLSEIDTTGDSNNRLPIAGEIITNDDGGVLEVPIQNSGDRFIERPAVFITGNGYGAT
;
A
#
# COMPACT_ATOMS: atom_id res chain seq x y z
N THR A 1 -37.78 11.56 21.71
CA THR A 1 -36.50 10.92 22.04
C THR A 1 -35.52 11.26 20.94
N VAL A 2 -34.35 11.80 21.30
CA VAL A 2 -33.32 12.18 20.34
C VAL A 2 -32.57 10.92 19.90
N PRO A 3 -32.34 10.70 18.59
CA PRO A 3 -31.48 9.61 18.10
C PRO A 3 -30.04 9.76 18.59
N SER A 4 -29.39 8.64 18.93
CA SER A 4 -27.96 8.62 19.23
C SER A 4 -27.28 7.56 18.40
N TYR A 5 -25.97 7.77 18.12
CA TYR A 5 -25.16 6.93 17.26
C TYR A 5 -23.77 6.77 17.88
N SER A 6 -23.23 5.59 17.79
CA SER A 6 -21.82 5.33 18.09
C SER A 6 -21.22 4.37 17.08
N VAL A 7 -19.93 4.51 16.84
CA VAL A 7 -19.14 3.67 15.93
C VAL A 7 -17.88 3.23 16.66
N THR A 8 -17.57 1.96 16.56
CA THR A 8 -16.31 1.38 17.07
C THR A 8 -15.69 0.50 16.00
N ALA A 9 -14.37 0.55 15.88
CA ALA A 9 -13.61 -0.37 15.03
C ALA A 9 -13.09 -1.55 15.87
N ASP A 10 -13.04 -2.73 15.28
CA ASP A 10 -12.46 -3.94 15.91
C ASP A 10 -10.93 -3.88 16.02
N LYS A 11 -10.30 -3.02 15.22
CA LYS A 11 -8.85 -2.80 15.17
C LYS A 11 -8.53 -1.32 15.07
N ALA A 12 -7.47 -0.87 15.74
CA ALA A 12 -6.95 0.49 15.60
C ALA A 12 -6.02 0.63 14.38
N THR A 13 -5.41 -0.49 13.95
CA THR A 13 -4.49 -0.57 12.81
C THR A 13 -4.84 -1.77 11.96
N VAL A 14 -4.82 -1.61 10.65
CA VAL A 14 -5.08 -2.64 9.65
C VAL A 14 -3.97 -2.60 8.60
N LYS A 15 -3.62 -3.75 8.03
CA LYS A 15 -2.65 -3.84 6.92
C LYS A 15 -3.38 -3.86 5.58
N GLU A 16 -2.68 -3.50 4.53
CA GLU A 16 -3.15 -3.75 3.17
C GLU A 16 -3.44 -5.24 2.94
N GLY A 17 -4.54 -5.52 2.25
CA GLY A 17 -5.06 -6.87 2.05
C GLY A 17 -5.91 -7.41 3.18
N ASP A 18 -5.97 -6.75 4.33
CA ASP A 18 -6.79 -7.12 5.47
C ASP A 18 -8.14 -6.39 5.50
N PHE A 19 -8.93 -6.70 6.52
CA PHE A 19 -10.26 -6.12 6.76
C PHE A 19 -10.34 -5.50 8.15
N VAL A 20 -11.16 -4.47 8.29
CA VAL A 20 -11.57 -3.90 9.56
C VAL A 20 -13.10 -3.90 9.64
N THR A 21 -13.64 -4.22 10.81
CA THR A 21 -15.08 -4.25 11.06
C THR A 21 -15.49 -3.07 11.94
N PHE A 22 -16.40 -2.25 11.43
CA PHE A 22 -17.02 -1.20 12.20
C PHE A 22 -18.35 -1.70 12.79
N THR A 23 -18.47 -1.63 14.09
CA THR A 23 -19.72 -1.91 14.81
C THR A 23 -20.43 -0.61 15.11
N ILE A 24 -21.67 -0.51 14.66
CA ILE A 24 -22.54 0.67 14.83
C ILE A 24 -23.62 0.32 15.85
N VAL A 25 -23.82 1.19 16.84
CA VAL A 25 -24.94 1.11 17.77
C VAL A 25 -25.78 2.38 17.63
N THR A 26 -27.07 2.20 17.46
CA THR A 26 -28.03 3.30 17.39
C THR A 26 -29.07 3.17 18.48
N THR A 27 -29.58 4.31 18.97
CA THR A 27 -30.69 4.36 19.91
C THR A 27 -31.76 5.32 19.37
N ASN A 28 -33.03 4.97 19.48
CA ASN A 28 -34.13 5.73 18.93
C ASN A 28 -34.07 5.96 17.41
N VAL A 29 -33.49 5.03 16.68
CA VAL A 29 -33.52 4.97 15.24
C VAL A 29 -34.36 3.75 14.83
N ALA A 30 -35.29 3.93 13.90
CA ALA A 30 -36.15 2.83 13.47
C ALA A 30 -35.36 1.75 12.72
N VAL A 31 -35.68 0.49 13.01
CA VAL A 31 -35.19 -0.66 12.26
C VAL A 31 -35.59 -0.52 10.78
N GLY A 32 -34.69 -0.87 9.90
CA GLY A 32 -34.85 -0.69 8.44
C GLY A 32 -34.44 0.70 7.95
N THR A 33 -34.07 1.64 8.86
CA THR A 33 -33.52 2.94 8.43
C THR A 33 -32.22 2.73 7.66
N LYS A 34 -32.13 3.32 6.47
CA LYS A 34 -30.94 3.33 5.65
C LYS A 34 -30.10 4.56 6.00
N LEU A 35 -28.86 4.32 6.42
CA LEU A 35 -27.90 5.37 6.76
C LEU A 35 -26.69 5.26 5.83
N SER A 36 -26.09 6.42 5.52
CA SER A 36 -24.84 6.47 4.77
C SER A 36 -23.64 6.59 5.70
N TYR A 37 -22.50 6.15 5.23
CA TYR A 37 -21.20 6.41 5.84
C TYR A 37 -20.22 6.96 4.82
N ASN A 38 -19.21 7.66 5.30
CA ASN A 38 -18.10 8.16 4.51
C ASN A 38 -16.78 7.67 5.12
N LEU A 39 -15.83 7.34 4.24
CA LEU A 39 -14.43 7.11 4.59
C LEU A 39 -13.67 8.39 4.24
N VAL A 40 -13.05 9.02 5.22
CA VAL A 40 -12.35 10.30 5.04
C VAL A 40 -10.97 10.25 5.68
N GLY A 41 -9.97 10.82 5.02
CA GLY A 41 -8.61 10.87 5.52
C GLY A 41 -7.70 11.63 4.56
N SER A 42 -6.50 11.97 5.03
CA SER A 42 -5.48 12.57 4.17
C SER A 42 -4.77 11.46 3.40
N GLY A 43 -4.65 11.60 2.09
CA GLY A 43 -4.11 10.58 1.21
C GLY A 43 -5.12 9.54 0.72
N ILE A 44 -6.16 9.27 1.48
CA ILE A 44 -7.16 8.24 1.21
C ILE A 44 -7.91 8.50 -0.10
N THR A 45 -7.91 7.49 -0.95
CA THR A 45 -8.59 7.45 -2.25
C THR A 45 -9.51 6.22 -2.35
N PRO A 46 -10.43 6.15 -3.31
CA PRO A 46 -11.21 4.94 -3.55
C PRO A 46 -10.36 3.69 -3.85
N ASN A 47 -9.14 3.88 -4.37
CA ASN A 47 -8.25 2.78 -4.75
C ASN A 47 -7.69 2.01 -3.55
N ASP A 48 -7.66 2.61 -2.36
CA ASP A 48 -7.16 1.98 -1.13
C ASP A 48 -8.15 0.96 -0.56
N PHE A 49 -9.36 0.93 -1.09
CA PHE A 49 -10.42 0.05 -0.62
C PHE A 49 -10.87 -0.97 -1.66
N THR A 50 -11.18 -2.18 -1.21
CA THR A 50 -11.68 -3.25 -2.10
C THR A 50 -13.01 -2.92 -2.76
N SER A 51 -13.80 -2.03 -2.15
CA SER A 51 -15.07 -1.53 -2.70
C SER A 51 -14.90 -0.48 -3.80
N ASN A 52 -13.69 0.09 -3.97
CA ASN A 52 -13.42 1.23 -4.85
C ASN A 52 -14.36 2.44 -4.62
N THR A 53 -14.81 2.65 -3.38
CA THR A 53 -15.67 3.78 -3.00
C THR A 53 -15.33 4.29 -1.61
N LEU A 54 -15.49 5.60 -1.40
CA LEU A 54 -15.36 6.25 -0.09
C LEU A 54 -16.71 6.45 0.60
N THR A 55 -17.81 6.07 -0.03
CA THR A 55 -19.16 6.24 0.53
C THR A 55 -20.03 5.04 0.20
N ASP A 56 -20.79 4.59 1.16
CA ASP A 56 -21.81 3.55 0.98
C ASP A 56 -22.88 3.67 2.05
N THR A 57 -23.76 2.71 2.13
CA THR A 57 -24.89 2.71 3.05
C THR A 57 -25.01 1.40 3.80
N PHE A 58 -25.60 1.45 4.98
CA PHE A 58 -26.01 0.28 5.74
C PHE A 58 -27.46 0.45 6.25
N ILE A 59 -28.05 -0.65 6.68
CA ILE A 59 -29.41 -0.67 7.23
C ILE A 59 -29.32 -0.90 8.73
N VAL A 60 -30.12 -0.15 9.49
CA VAL A 60 -30.27 -0.34 10.92
C VAL A 60 -31.10 -1.60 11.19
N GLU A 61 -30.51 -2.53 11.93
CA GLU A 61 -31.11 -3.78 12.36
C GLU A 61 -31.38 -3.76 13.87
N ASP A 62 -32.23 -4.65 14.35
CA ASP A 62 -32.49 -4.87 15.78
C ASP A 62 -31.75 -6.13 16.22
N LEU A 63 -30.50 -5.95 16.60
CA LEU A 63 -29.62 -7.01 17.05
C LEU A 63 -29.27 -6.77 18.52
N GLU A 64 -29.01 -7.86 19.26
CA GLU A 64 -28.92 -7.85 20.71
C GLU A 64 -27.88 -6.88 21.29
N CYS A 65 -26.82 -6.58 20.56
CA CYS A 65 -25.72 -5.72 21.03
C CYS A 65 -25.30 -4.63 20.04
N TYR A 66 -25.88 -4.57 18.86
CA TYR A 66 -25.50 -3.60 17.82
C TYR A 66 -26.61 -3.41 16.79
N SER A 67 -26.56 -2.31 16.06
CA SER A 67 -27.56 -1.99 15.02
C SER A 67 -27.06 -2.30 13.61
N ALA A 68 -25.75 -2.36 13.40
CA ALA A 68 -25.16 -2.77 12.12
C ALA A 68 -23.67 -3.12 12.29
N LYS A 69 -23.15 -3.92 11.35
CA LYS A 69 -21.73 -4.12 11.14
C LYS A 69 -21.39 -3.81 9.70
N VAL A 70 -20.34 -3.02 9.51
CA VAL A 70 -19.81 -2.70 8.18
C VAL A 70 -18.35 -3.19 8.13
N VAL A 71 -18.05 -4.03 7.16
CA VAL A 71 -16.70 -4.55 6.93
C VAL A 71 -16.06 -3.75 5.80
N ILE A 72 -14.92 -3.15 6.07
CA ILE A 72 -14.13 -2.40 5.11
C ILE A 72 -12.88 -3.22 4.79
N GLY A 73 -12.71 -3.59 3.53
CA GLY A 73 -11.51 -4.26 3.03
C GLY A 73 -10.50 -3.23 2.53
N ILE A 74 -9.26 -3.35 2.98
CA ILE A 74 -8.15 -2.56 2.46
C ILE A 74 -7.56 -3.31 1.27
N LYS A 75 -7.40 -2.62 0.16
CA LYS A 75 -6.84 -3.22 -1.04
C LYS A 75 -5.34 -3.39 -0.87
N LYS A 76 -4.84 -4.51 -1.36
CA LYS A 76 -3.39 -4.72 -1.47
C LYS A 76 -2.94 -4.30 -2.86
N ASP A 77 -1.94 -3.46 -2.92
CA ASP A 77 -1.25 -3.14 -4.18
C ASP A 77 0.28 -3.32 -4.05
N THR A 78 1.03 -2.78 -4.99
CA THR A 78 2.49 -2.88 -5.04
C THR A 78 3.17 -1.55 -4.78
N ASP A 79 2.39 -0.51 -4.50
CA ASP A 79 2.90 0.82 -4.28
C ASP A 79 3.41 0.93 -2.83
N LEU A 80 4.60 1.48 -2.67
CA LEU A 80 5.16 1.75 -1.36
C LEU A 80 4.59 3.06 -0.83
N GLU A 81 3.55 2.96 -0.03
CA GLU A 81 2.89 4.11 0.57
C GLU A 81 3.33 4.34 2.02
N SER A 82 3.20 5.56 2.48
CA SER A 82 3.35 5.88 3.90
C SER A 82 2.12 5.45 4.68
N GLU A 83 2.26 5.32 6.01
CA GLU A 83 1.13 5.08 6.89
C GLU A 83 0.03 6.14 6.70
N GLU A 84 -1.21 5.70 6.52
CA GLU A 84 -2.37 6.54 6.30
C GLU A 84 -3.41 6.34 7.39
N THR A 85 -4.22 7.36 7.63
CA THR A 85 -5.31 7.27 8.60
C THR A 85 -6.62 7.60 7.92
N PHE A 86 -7.60 6.72 8.04
CA PHE A 86 -8.97 7.02 7.62
C PHE A 86 -9.94 6.99 8.79
N VAL A 87 -11.01 7.72 8.63
CA VAL A 87 -12.12 7.82 9.58
C VAL A 87 -13.39 7.32 8.93
N PHE A 88 -14.02 6.33 9.53
CA PHE A 88 -15.38 5.93 9.21
C PHE A 88 -16.33 6.87 9.96
N ALA A 89 -17.12 7.64 9.24
CA ALA A 89 -18.03 8.65 9.82
C ALA A 89 -19.45 8.47 9.31
N ILE A 90 -20.43 8.64 10.21
CA ILE A 90 -21.86 8.73 9.85
C ILE A 90 -22.22 10.21 9.74
N PRO A 91 -22.44 10.75 8.52
CA PRO A 91 -22.64 12.17 8.30
C PRO A 91 -23.79 12.75 9.14
N GLY A 92 -23.57 13.95 9.72
CA GLY A 92 -24.57 14.68 10.48
C GLY A 92 -24.84 14.17 11.90
N THR A 93 -24.16 13.09 12.33
CA THR A 93 -24.38 12.50 13.67
C THR A 93 -23.22 12.75 14.64
N GLY A 94 -22.03 13.04 14.12
CA GLY A 94 -20.79 13.11 14.91
C GLY A 94 -20.20 11.74 15.30
N ALA A 95 -20.88 10.64 15.00
CA ALA A 95 -20.38 9.30 15.27
C ALA A 95 -19.32 8.89 14.25
N GLN A 96 -18.13 8.54 14.75
CA GLN A 96 -16.98 8.19 13.90
C GLN A 96 -15.99 7.30 14.64
N ALA A 97 -15.16 6.58 13.88
CA ALA A 97 -14.01 5.83 14.40
C ALA A 97 -12.87 5.91 13.40
N SER A 98 -11.65 6.10 13.87
CA SER A 98 -10.44 6.17 13.04
C SER A 98 -9.65 4.87 13.06
N VAL A 99 -9.03 4.56 11.93
CA VAL A 99 -8.17 3.38 11.74
C VAL A 99 -6.96 3.78 10.93
N ILE A 100 -5.81 3.24 11.30
CA ILE A 100 -4.54 3.43 10.61
C ILE A 100 -4.35 2.28 9.62
N ILE A 101 -4.08 2.60 8.36
CA ILE A 101 -3.55 1.64 7.39
C ILE A 101 -2.04 1.64 7.57
N SER A 102 -1.50 0.54 8.08
CA SER A 102 -0.05 0.42 8.26
C SER A 102 0.61 0.08 6.93
N SER A 103 1.59 0.90 6.56
CA SER A 103 2.37 0.66 5.37
C SER A 103 3.42 -0.43 5.60
N GLU A 104 3.82 -1.11 4.52
CA GLU A 104 4.96 -2.04 4.56
C GLU A 104 6.28 -1.30 4.87
N LEU A 105 6.39 -0.01 4.49
CA LEU A 105 7.52 0.86 4.87
C LEU A 105 7.68 1.00 6.39
N SER A 106 6.60 0.97 7.17
CA SER A 106 6.68 1.07 8.63
C SER A 106 7.30 -0.17 9.27
N SER A 107 7.27 -1.31 8.58
CA SER A 107 7.87 -2.58 9.01
C SER A 107 9.37 -2.69 8.66
N LEU A 108 9.87 -1.83 7.79
CA LEU A 108 11.28 -1.80 7.42
C LEU A 108 12.13 -1.15 8.51
N SER A 109 13.34 -1.67 8.71
CA SER A 109 14.30 -1.03 9.60
C SER A 109 14.67 0.37 9.07
N ALA A 110 15.15 1.25 9.96
CA ALA A 110 15.62 2.59 9.55
C ALA A 110 16.74 2.49 8.49
N GLU A 111 17.53 1.42 8.52
CA GLU A 111 18.61 1.15 7.57
C GLU A 111 18.05 0.76 6.19
N ASP A 112 16.99 -0.05 6.14
CA ASP A 112 16.36 -0.43 4.87
C ASP A 112 15.58 0.73 4.25
N ARG A 113 14.96 1.60 5.06
CA ARG A 113 14.33 2.84 4.56
C ARG A 113 15.34 3.79 3.93
N ASN A 114 16.48 4.01 4.59
CA ASN A 114 17.55 4.84 4.05
C ASN A 114 18.10 4.29 2.73
N LYS A 115 18.14 2.96 2.55
CA LYS A 115 18.49 2.33 1.29
C LYS A 115 17.48 2.61 0.18
N LEU A 116 16.19 2.61 0.50
CA LEU A 116 15.11 2.92 -0.47
C LEU A 116 15.13 4.39 -0.88
N GLU A 117 15.37 5.30 0.09
CA GLU A 117 15.53 6.74 -0.20
C GLU A 117 16.76 7.00 -1.08
N ASP A 118 17.90 6.33 -0.82
CA ASP A 118 19.11 6.42 -1.65
C ASP A 118 18.89 5.89 -3.08
N LEU A 119 18.00 4.90 -3.27
CA LEU A 119 17.62 4.40 -4.58
C LEU A 119 16.65 5.34 -5.33
N SER A 120 15.85 6.15 -4.63
CA SER A 120 14.95 7.14 -5.25
C SER A 120 15.69 8.38 -5.76
N GLU A 121 16.88 8.64 -5.25
CA GLU A 121 17.79 9.71 -5.69
C GLU A 121 18.71 9.29 -6.84
N ILE A 122 18.44 8.18 -7.54
CA ILE A 122 19.19 7.84 -8.75
C ILE A 122 18.93 8.92 -9.80
N ASP A 123 19.84 9.85 -9.85
CA ASP A 123 19.85 10.90 -10.85
C ASP A 123 20.07 10.33 -12.25
N THR A 124 19.01 10.26 -13.02
CA THR A 124 19.04 9.85 -14.43
C THR A 124 19.56 10.97 -15.35
N THR A 125 19.93 12.14 -14.81
CA THR A 125 20.35 13.32 -15.58
C THR A 125 21.85 13.34 -15.96
N GLY A 126 22.58 12.28 -15.64
CA GLY A 126 23.93 12.08 -16.17
C GLY A 126 25.05 12.77 -15.41
N ASP A 127 24.83 13.11 -14.14
CA ASP A 127 25.92 13.55 -13.26
C ASP A 127 26.93 12.40 -13.03
N SER A 128 28.21 12.71 -13.24
CA SER A 128 29.31 11.76 -13.28
C SER A 128 29.59 11.03 -11.96
N ASN A 129 28.87 11.37 -10.88
CA ASN A 129 29.10 10.85 -9.54
C ASN A 129 28.14 9.74 -9.10
N ASN A 130 27.10 9.40 -9.90
CA ASN A 130 26.11 8.38 -9.53
C ASN A 130 25.72 7.51 -10.73
N ARG A 131 26.73 6.94 -11.40
CA ARG A 131 26.49 6.09 -12.58
C ARG A 131 26.15 4.66 -12.18
N LEU A 132 25.06 4.16 -12.74
CA LEU A 132 24.81 2.73 -12.80
C LEU A 132 25.96 2.01 -13.51
N PRO A 133 26.31 0.78 -13.12
CA PRO A 133 27.30 0.02 -13.85
C PRO A 133 26.90 -0.13 -15.32
N ILE A 134 27.80 0.23 -16.21
CA ILE A 134 27.59 0.09 -17.64
C ILE A 134 28.37 -1.15 -18.09
N ALA A 135 27.63 -2.12 -18.64
CA ALA A 135 28.27 -3.25 -19.32
C ALA A 135 28.96 -2.76 -20.59
N GLY A 136 30.18 -3.21 -20.81
CA GLY A 136 30.89 -3.01 -22.07
C GLY A 136 30.35 -3.91 -23.19
N GLU A 137 31.06 -3.91 -24.32
CA GLU A 137 30.74 -4.80 -25.41
C GLU A 137 30.89 -6.27 -24.97
N ILE A 138 29.84 -7.06 -25.17
CA ILE A 138 29.83 -8.48 -24.77
C ILE A 138 30.79 -9.23 -25.65
N ILE A 139 31.74 -9.95 -25.06
CA ILE A 139 32.68 -10.80 -25.77
C ILE A 139 32.07 -12.21 -25.89
N THR A 140 31.90 -12.66 -27.11
CA THR A 140 31.39 -14.02 -27.42
C THR A 140 32.44 -14.87 -28.07
N ASN A 141 32.31 -16.20 -27.93
CA ASN A 141 33.08 -17.16 -28.70
C ASN A 141 32.50 -17.33 -30.13
N ASP A 142 33.18 -18.11 -30.97
CA ASP A 142 32.79 -18.38 -32.38
C ASP A 142 31.41 -19.07 -32.48
N ASP A 143 30.97 -19.75 -31.43
CA ASP A 143 29.67 -20.42 -31.35
C ASP A 143 28.55 -19.50 -30.77
N GLY A 144 28.87 -18.24 -30.50
CA GLY A 144 27.93 -17.27 -29.94
C GLY A 144 27.72 -17.36 -28.43
N GLY A 145 28.48 -18.19 -27.72
CA GLY A 145 28.49 -18.28 -26.28
C GLY A 145 29.14 -17.04 -25.63
N VAL A 146 28.57 -16.49 -24.59
CA VAL A 146 29.11 -15.34 -23.87
C VAL A 146 30.34 -15.76 -23.09
N LEU A 147 31.49 -15.17 -23.42
CA LEU A 147 32.75 -15.39 -22.72
C LEU A 147 32.96 -14.41 -21.60
N GLU A 148 32.61 -13.15 -21.82
CA GLU A 148 32.79 -12.08 -20.86
C GLU A 148 31.77 -10.97 -21.07
N VAL A 149 31.33 -10.39 -19.97
CA VAL A 149 30.56 -9.13 -19.93
C VAL A 149 31.39 -8.11 -19.16
N PRO A 150 32.28 -7.37 -19.83
CA PRO A 150 33.11 -6.40 -19.12
C PRO A 150 32.27 -5.26 -18.59
N ILE A 151 32.54 -4.87 -17.36
CA ILE A 151 31.92 -3.70 -16.73
C ILE A 151 32.82 -2.51 -17.00
N GLN A 152 32.38 -1.58 -17.82
CA GLN A 152 33.13 -0.35 -18.13
C GLN A 152 33.09 0.66 -16.99
N ASN A 153 32.04 0.63 -16.18
CA ASN A 153 31.94 1.47 -14.99
C ASN A 153 31.25 0.65 -13.89
N SER A 154 31.93 0.48 -12.76
CA SER A 154 31.41 -0.30 -11.62
C SER A 154 30.37 0.46 -10.79
N GLY A 155 30.15 1.77 -11.05
CA GLY A 155 29.32 2.59 -10.18
C GLY A 155 29.93 2.83 -8.80
N ASP A 156 29.59 3.90 -8.14
CA ASP A 156 30.30 4.32 -6.91
C ASP A 156 29.65 3.86 -5.60
N ARG A 157 28.53 3.12 -5.61
CA ARG A 157 27.79 2.82 -4.37
C ARG A 157 27.21 1.40 -4.24
N PHE A 158 27.75 0.43 -4.97
CA PHE A 158 27.31 -0.95 -4.76
C PHE A 158 28.03 -1.59 -3.58
N ILE A 159 27.27 -1.96 -2.56
CA ILE A 159 27.75 -2.68 -1.38
C ILE A 159 28.02 -4.15 -1.73
N GLU A 160 27.32 -4.68 -2.73
CA GLU A 160 27.51 -6.03 -3.26
C GLU A 160 27.65 -6.01 -4.80
N ARG A 161 28.28 -7.02 -5.36
CA ARG A 161 28.40 -7.15 -6.83
C ARG A 161 27.01 -7.28 -7.44
N PRO A 162 26.64 -6.43 -8.41
CA PRO A 162 25.36 -6.53 -9.08
C PRO A 162 25.23 -7.87 -9.79
N ALA A 163 24.06 -8.52 -9.71
CA ALA A 163 23.77 -9.70 -10.50
C ALA A 163 23.51 -9.28 -11.95
N VAL A 164 24.21 -9.91 -12.88
CA VAL A 164 23.98 -9.69 -14.31
C VAL A 164 23.04 -10.77 -14.82
N PHE A 165 21.88 -10.38 -15.34
CA PHE A 165 20.95 -11.28 -15.99
C PHE A 165 21.06 -11.12 -17.50
N ILE A 166 21.41 -12.20 -18.19
CA ILE A 166 21.45 -12.24 -19.67
C ILE A 166 20.14 -12.88 -20.12
N THR A 167 19.28 -12.08 -20.77
CA THR A 167 18.04 -12.57 -21.38
C THR A 167 18.19 -12.56 -22.89
N GLY A 168 17.93 -13.69 -23.54
CA GLY A 168 18.00 -13.82 -25.01
C GLY A 168 17.52 -15.19 -25.48
N ASN A 169 17.21 -15.29 -26.76
CA ASN A 169 16.80 -16.54 -27.42
C ASN A 169 18.02 -17.38 -27.85
N GLY A 170 19.22 -17.10 -27.30
CA GLY A 170 20.43 -17.82 -27.67
C GLY A 170 20.44 -19.27 -27.18
N TYR A 171 20.70 -20.19 -28.05
CA TYR A 171 21.07 -21.57 -27.72
C TYR A 171 22.44 -21.52 -27.04
N GLY A 172 22.56 -21.98 -25.79
CA GLY A 172 23.84 -22.25 -25.17
C GLY A 172 24.32 -21.42 -24.01
N ALA A 173 23.48 -20.53 -23.43
CA ALA A 173 23.80 -19.97 -22.12
C ALA A 173 23.40 -20.98 -21.02
N THR A 174 24.33 -21.80 -20.56
CA THR A 174 24.22 -22.66 -19.37
C THR A 174 24.98 -22.02 -18.22
#